data_55d47b1774c460ea29a6f0ab1fc363cd
#
_entry.id   55d47b1774c460ea29a6f0ab1fc363cd
#
_cell.length_a   1.000
_cell.length_b   1.000
_cell.length_c   1.000
_cell.angle_alpha   90.00
_cell.angle_beta   90.00
_cell.angle_gamma   90.00
#
_symmetry.space_group_name_H-M   'P 1'
#
loop_
_entity.id
_entity.type
_entity.pdbx_description
1 polymer ?
#
loop_
_entity_poly.entity_id
_entity_poly.type
_entity_poly.pdbx_seq_one_letter_code
_entity_poly.pdbx_strand_id
1 'polypeptide(L)'
;MKLHNARANLALIRIVAHAIVGIVLVIFAIANSHAAPTHPAPDAAASAKAFLEVHKVFTSPRCQNCHPAGDAPLQGDDSHVHLQNVKRGKDGHGVTAMRCETCHQTSNLAGDHMPPGNPKWSLPSPEHKMVFLRRTPAELCRQLKDPKQTAGRSLQQLLEHVADDELVAWGWNPGNGRALPPLSRSDTVAQMKIWIDGGAACPQ
;
A
#
# COMPACT_ATOMS: atom_id res chain seq x y z
N MET A 1 -40.25 66.83 -32.75
CA MET A 1 -40.82 65.55 -32.23
C MET A 1 -39.93 64.30 -32.49
N LYS A 2 -38.96 64.26 -33.40
CA LYS A 2 -38.11 63.06 -33.68
C LYS A 2 -36.93 62.88 -32.72
N LEU A 3 -36.41 63.89 -32.03
CA LEU A 3 -35.29 63.82 -31.14
C LEU A 3 -35.60 63.19 -29.71
N HIS A 4 -36.85 63.30 -29.25
CA HIS A 4 -37.25 62.82 -27.96
C HIS A 4 -37.37 61.24 -27.93
N ASN A 5 -37.83 60.65 -29.04
CA ASN A 5 -37.95 59.20 -29.16
C ASN A 5 -36.58 58.50 -29.27
N ALA A 6 -35.55 59.15 -29.86
CA ALA A 6 -34.21 58.52 -29.97
C ALA A 6 -33.49 58.40 -28.61
N ARG A 7 -33.70 59.40 -27.71
CA ARG A 7 -33.10 59.35 -26.35
C ARG A 7 -33.78 58.34 -25.44
N ALA A 8 -35.12 58.18 -25.56
CA ALA A 8 -35.87 57.17 -24.79
C ALA A 8 -35.51 55.76 -25.19
N ASN A 9 -35.33 55.51 -26.49
CA ASN A 9 -34.91 54.19 -26.98
C ASN A 9 -33.45 53.84 -26.55
N LEU A 10 -32.54 54.81 -26.50
CA LEU A 10 -31.18 54.58 -26.06
C LEU A 10 -31.06 54.26 -24.57
N ALA A 11 -31.91 54.89 -23.74
CA ALA A 11 -31.98 54.61 -22.31
C ALA A 11 -32.54 53.22 -22.05
N LEU A 12 -33.59 52.79 -22.78
CA LEU A 12 -34.19 51.47 -22.66
C LEU A 12 -33.21 50.35 -23.06
N ILE A 13 -32.46 50.54 -24.15
CA ILE A 13 -31.42 49.59 -24.61
C ILE A 13 -30.31 49.43 -23.55
N ARG A 14 -29.90 50.53 -22.90
CA ARG A 14 -28.88 50.47 -21.84
C ARG A 14 -29.37 49.69 -20.61
N ILE A 15 -30.62 49.89 -20.18
CA ILE A 15 -31.21 49.17 -19.03
C ILE A 15 -31.31 47.67 -19.33
N VAL A 16 -31.79 47.31 -20.53
CA VAL A 16 -31.90 45.91 -20.93
C VAL A 16 -30.50 45.23 -21.02
N ALA A 17 -29.51 45.93 -21.57
CA ALA A 17 -28.14 45.40 -21.65
C ALA A 17 -27.51 45.16 -20.26
N HIS A 18 -27.72 46.05 -19.30
CA HIS A 18 -27.22 45.84 -17.91
C HIS A 18 -27.94 44.71 -17.20
N ALA A 19 -29.25 44.56 -17.43
CA ALA A 19 -30.02 43.43 -16.85
C ALA A 19 -29.56 42.08 -17.40
N ILE A 20 -29.27 41.97 -18.69
CA ILE A 20 -28.77 40.74 -19.31
C ILE A 20 -27.36 40.39 -18.77
N VAL A 21 -26.46 41.36 -18.67
CA VAL A 21 -25.11 41.15 -18.10
C VAL A 21 -25.19 40.71 -16.65
N GLY A 22 -26.09 41.29 -15.84
CA GLY A 22 -26.31 40.90 -14.46
C GLY A 22 -26.79 39.44 -14.34
N ILE A 23 -27.75 39.01 -15.18
CA ILE A 23 -28.29 37.66 -15.20
C ILE A 23 -27.21 36.63 -15.63
N VAL A 24 -26.40 36.95 -16.64
CA VAL A 24 -25.33 36.08 -17.10
C VAL A 24 -24.26 35.92 -16.04
N LEU A 25 -23.90 36.96 -15.29
CA LEU A 25 -22.93 36.89 -14.19
C LEU A 25 -23.44 36.04 -13.03
N VAL A 26 -24.75 36.12 -12.70
CA VAL A 26 -25.36 35.29 -11.65
C VAL A 26 -25.39 33.83 -12.07
N ILE A 27 -25.75 33.51 -13.32
CA ILE A 27 -25.75 32.12 -13.83
C ILE A 27 -24.33 31.56 -13.84
N PHE A 28 -23.30 32.35 -14.19
CA PHE A 28 -21.90 31.91 -14.15
C PHE A 28 -21.42 31.66 -12.72
N ALA A 29 -21.85 32.43 -11.73
CA ALA A 29 -21.51 32.24 -10.32
C ALA A 29 -22.15 30.95 -9.73
N ILE A 30 -23.37 30.61 -10.16
CA ILE A 30 -24.05 29.39 -9.72
C ILE A 30 -23.46 28.13 -10.37
N ALA A 31 -23.04 28.22 -11.64
CA ALA A 31 -22.46 27.10 -12.37
C ALA A 31 -21.09 26.65 -11.84
N ASN A 32 -20.35 27.53 -11.15
CA ASN A 32 -19.04 27.22 -10.59
C ASN A 32 -19.08 26.72 -9.13
N SER A 33 -20.25 26.57 -8.53
CA SER A 33 -20.43 25.98 -7.20
C SER A 33 -20.42 24.45 -7.27
N HIS A 34 -19.50 23.84 -7.99
CA HIS A 34 -19.19 22.45 -7.81
C HIS A 34 -18.44 22.32 -6.49
N ALA A 35 -19.15 21.90 -5.45
CA ALA A 35 -18.50 21.48 -4.22
C ALA A 35 -17.47 20.40 -4.59
N ALA A 36 -16.21 20.68 -4.34
CA ALA A 36 -15.18 19.65 -4.44
C ALA A 36 -15.64 18.45 -3.60
N PRO A 37 -15.43 17.20 -4.06
CA PRO A 37 -15.75 16.03 -3.26
C PRO A 37 -15.04 16.18 -1.91
N THR A 38 -15.82 16.36 -0.84
CA THR A 38 -15.30 16.41 0.52
C THR A 38 -14.84 15.00 0.85
N HIS A 39 -13.54 14.74 0.72
CA HIS A 39 -12.97 13.55 1.35
C HIS A 39 -13.26 13.68 2.86
N PRO A 40 -13.83 12.63 3.48
CA PRO A 40 -14.02 12.65 4.93
C PRO A 40 -12.66 12.92 5.61
N ALA A 41 -12.67 13.67 6.67
CA ALA A 41 -11.46 13.92 7.46
C ALA A 41 -10.80 12.59 7.85
N PRO A 42 -9.47 12.48 7.83
CA PRO A 42 -8.78 11.26 8.21
C PRO A 42 -9.22 10.80 9.62
N ASP A 43 -9.65 9.55 9.73
CA ASP A 43 -9.98 8.92 11.01
C ASP A 43 -8.74 8.19 11.56
N ALA A 44 -7.98 8.86 12.38
CA ALA A 44 -6.75 8.33 12.96
C ALA A 44 -6.99 7.08 13.84
N ALA A 45 -8.13 6.99 14.51
CA ALA A 45 -8.46 5.84 15.35
C ALA A 45 -8.77 4.60 14.51
N ALA A 46 -9.62 4.76 13.49
CA ALA A 46 -9.90 3.69 12.54
C ALA A 46 -8.65 3.28 11.77
N SER A 47 -7.82 4.24 11.36
CA SER A 47 -6.55 4.00 10.69
C SER A 47 -5.60 3.16 11.56
N ALA A 48 -5.34 3.56 12.80
CA ALA A 48 -4.48 2.82 13.71
C ALA A 48 -5.03 1.41 14.00
N LYS A 49 -6.35 1.26 14.15
CA LYS A 49 -7.00 -0.05 14.33
C LYS A 49 -6.80 -0.95 13.11
N ALA A 50 -6.98 -0.43 11.90
CA ALA A 50 -6.74 -1.18 10.67
C ALA A 50 -5.29 -1.66 10.57
N PHE A 51 -4.33 -0.82 11.00
CA PHE A 51 -2.93 -1.23 11.04
C PHE A 51 -2.65 -2.40 11.99
N LEU A 52 -3.38 -2.53 13.08
CA LEU A 52 -3.24 -3.70 13.96
C LEU A 52 -3.58 -5.02 13.24
N GLU A 53 -4.54 -5.02 12.33
CA GLU A 53 -4.87 -6.18 11.51
C GLU A 53 -3.76 -6.46 10.48
N VAL A 54 -3.24 -5.43 9.83
CA VAL A 54 -2.07 -5.54 8.92
C VAL A 54 -0.84 -6.10 9.67
N HIS A 55 -0.59 -5.62 10.88
CA HIS A 55 0.51 -6.10 11.71
C HIS A 55 0.46 -7.60 11.97
N LYS A 56 -0.73 -8.17 12.27
CA LYS A 56 -0.90 -9.62 12.48
C LYS A 56 -0.46 -10.43 11.26
N VAL A 57 -0.75 -9.93 10.06
CA VAL A 57 -0.33 -10.58 8.81
C VAL A 57 1.18 -10.47 8.61
N PHE A 58 1.74 -9.27 8.74
CA PHE A 58 3.15 -9.02 8.46
C PHE A 58 4.09 -9.71 9.47
N THR A 59 3.61 -9.95 10.69
CA THR A 59 4.34 -10.73 11.70
C THR A 59 4.00 -12.22 11.68
N SER A 60 3.15 -12.69 10.75
CA SER A 60 2.94 -14.12 10.52
C SER A 60 4.17 -14.77 9.87
N PRO A 61 4.37 -16.09 10.03
CA PRO A 61 5.50 -16.78 9.43
C PRO A 61 5.63 -16.57 7.91
N ARG A 62 4.50 -16.41 7.22
CA ARG A 62 4.51 -16.23 5.73
C ARG A 62 5.15 -14.92 5.28
N CYS A 63 5.17 -13.92 6.14
CA CYS A 63 5.78 -12.63 5.83
C CYS A 63 7.13 -12.46 6.56
N GLN A 64 7.18 -12.69 7.89
CA GLN A 64 8.39 -12.43 8.66
C GLN A 64 9.56 -13.36 8.32
N ASN A 65 9.30 -14.56 7.74
CA ASN A 65 10.38 -15.47 7.34
C ASN A 65 11.25 -14.89 6.21
N CYS A 66 10.66 -14.08 5.31
CA CYS A 66 11.40 -13.35 4.28
C CYS A 66 11.90 -11.97 4.76
N HIS A 67 11.35 -11.47 5.88
CA HIS A 67 11.68 -10.17 6.47
C HIS A 67 12.38 -10.27 7.84
N PRO A 68 13.47 -11.06 7.98
CA PRO A 68 14.22 -11.23 9.21
C PRO A 68 15.11 -10.03 9.51
N ALA A 69 15.48 -9.86 10.78
CA ALA A 69 16.46 -8.85 11.19
C ALA A 69 17.88 -9.18 10.70
N GLY A 70 18.24 -10.45 10.68
CA GLY A 70 19.55 -10.95 10.23
C GLY A 70 19.66 -11.15 8.72
N ASP A 71 20.76 -11.78 8.31
CA ASP A 71 21.04 -12.11 6.90
C ASP A 71 20.60 -13.53 6.53
N ALA A 72 20.23 -14.36 7.50
CA ALA A 72 19.62 -15.65 7.23
C ALA A 72 18.10 -15.50 7.13
N PRO A 73 17.43 -16.09 6.12
CA PRO A 73 15.98 -16.23 6.13
C PRO A 73 15.53 -17.10 7.31
N LEU A 74 14.24 -17.00 7.64
CA LEU A 74 13.62 -17.94 8.56
C LEU A 74 12.82 -18.98 7.77
N GLN A 75 12.48 -20.11 8.42
CA GLN A 75 11.65 -21.15 7.83
C GLN A 75 10.70 -21.74 8.86
N GLY A 76 9.73 -22.51 8.37
CA GLY A 76 8.72 -23.14 9.21
C GLY A 76 7.64 -22.19 9.71
N ASP A 77 6.65 -22.74 10.39
CA ASP A 77 5.56 -21.97 11.00
C ASP A 77 5.96 -21.39 12.37
N ASP A 78 7.06 -21.88 12.93
CA ASP A 78 7.70 -21.36 14.14
C ASP A 78 8.77 -20.30 13.86
N SER A 79 9.03 -19.99 12.57
CA SER A 79 9.99 -18.97 12.14
C SER A 79 11.40 -19.18 12.70
N HIS A 80 11.90 -20.41 12.74
CA HIS A 80 13.28 -20.67 13.10
C HIS A 80 14.25 -20.29 11.96
N VAL A 81 15.53 -20.12 12.28
CA VAL A 81 16.57 -19.80 11.27
C VAL A 81 16.68 -20.96 10.27
N HIS A 82 16.80 -20.63 9.00
CA HIS A 82 16.93 -21.60 7.92
C HIS A 82 18.10 -22.57 8.17
N LEU A 83 17.82 -23.86 8.24
CA LEU A 83 18.76 -24.90 8.75
C LEU A 83 20.02 -25.06 7.90
N GLN A 84 19.96 -24.78 6.58
CA GLN A 84 21.08 -24.97 5.66
C GLN A 84 22.12 -23.83 5.71
N ASN A 85 22.08 -22.99 6.75
CA ASN A 85 22.96 -21.84 6.92
C ASN A 85 22.97 -20.88 5.72
N VAL A 86 21.83 -20.77 5.04
CA VAL A 86 21.63 -19.87 3.90
C VAL A 86 21.76 -18.42 4.36
N LYS A 87 22.32 -17.58 3.51
CA LYS A 87 22.46 -16.13 3.71
C LYS A 87 21.79 -15.37 2.57
N ARG A 88 21.28 -14.18 2.87
CA ARG A 88 20.65 -13.26 1.92
C ARG A 88 21.50 -12.99 0.67
N GLY A 89 22.81 -12.83 0.85
CA GLY A 89 23.69 -12.34 -0.22
C GLY A 89 23.46 -10.84 -0.50
N LYS A 90 24.20 -10.32 -1.46
CA LYS A 90 24.18 -8.89 -1.80
C LYS A 90 22.91 -8.43 -2.55
N ASP A 91 22.22 -9.36 -3.18
CA ASP A 91 21.06 -9.13 -4.06
C ASP A 91 19.77 -9.78 -3.56
N GLY A 92 19.79 -10.42 -2.38
CA GLY A 92 18.64 -11.14 -1.84
C GLY A 92 18.47 -12.56 -2.36
N HIS A 93 19.28 -12.98 -3.34
CA HIS A 93 19.16 -14.31 -4.01
C HIS A 93 20.14 -15.37 -3.47
N GLY A 94 20.73 -15.12 -2.30
CA GLY A 94 21.72 -16.02 -1.71
C GLY A 94 23.15 -15.64 -2.08
N VAL A 95 24.11 -16.26 -1.38
CA VAL A 95 25.54 -16.13 -1.70
C VAL A 95 25.91 -17.00 -2.90
N THR A 96 27.00 -16.68 -3.61
CA THR A 96 27.41 -17.37 -4.83
C THR A 96 27.50 -18.90 -4.66
N ALA A 97 27.99 -19.37 -3.52
CA ALA A 97 28.12 -20.80 -3.24
C ALA A 97 26.79 -21.49 -2.86
N MET A 98 25.74 -20.72 -2.57
CA MET A 98 24.42 -21.23 -2.14
C MET A 98 23.33 -20.25 -2.53
N ARG A 99 22.95 -20.34 -3.80
CA ARG A 99 21.85 -19.53 -4.36
C ARG A 99 20.50 -20.11 -3.94
N CYS A 100 19.51 -19.24 -3.74
CA CYS A 100 18.15 -19.64 -3.35
C CYS A 100 17.52 -20.60 -4.38
N GLU A 101 17.70 -20.32 -5.66
CA GLU A 101 17.18 -21.14 -6.76
C GLU A 101 17.76 -22.55 -6.84
N THR A 102 18.84 -22.86 -6.13
CA THR A 102 19.38 -24.22 -6.05
C THR A 102 18.36 -25.18 -5.44
N CYS A 103 17.57 -24.73 -4.47
CA CYS A 103 16.54 -25.53 -3.79
C CYS A 103 15.12 -25.02 -4.08
N HIS A 104 14.95 -23.70 -4.21
CA HIS A 104 13.65 -23.08 -4.47
C HIS A 104 13.42 -22.95 -5.97
N GLN A 105 12.67 -23.90 -6.53
CA GLN A 105 12.35 -23.96 -7.95
C GLN A 105 11.27 -22.92 -8.32
N THR A 106 10.85 -22.89 -9.59
CA THR A 106 9.82 -21.96 -10.07
C THR A 106 8.42 -22.23 -9.51
N SER A 107 8.21 -23.37 -8.87
CA SER A 107 6.96 -23.79 -8.20
C SER A 107 7.26 -24.62 -6.98
N ASN A 108 6.28 -24.74 -6.08
CA ASN A 108 6.39 -25.62 -4.92
C ASN A 108 6.65 -27.07 -5.35
N LEU A 109 7.62 -27.73 -4.72
CA LEU A 109 7.82 -29.15 -4.89
C LEU A 109 6.70 -29.93 -4.18
N ALA A 110 6.31 -31.07 -4.77
CA ALA A 110 5.30 -31.94 -4.19
C ALA A 110 5.79 -32.61 -2.90
N GLY A 111 4.92 -32.70 -1.92
CA GLY A 111 5.19 -33.33 -0.62
C GLY A 111 5.22 -32.31 0.52
N ASP A 112 5.03 -32.85 1.75
CA ASP A 112 5.06 -32.05 2.96
C ASP A 112 6.49 -31.58 3.24
N HIS A 113 6.62 -30.34 3.69
CA HIS A 113 7.91 -29.71 4.06
C HIS A 113 8.96 -29.62 2.93
N MET A 114 8.59 -29.97 1.68
CA MET A 114 9.49 -29.76 0.54
C MET A 114 9.73 -28.28 0.30
N PRO A 115 10.90 -27.90 -0.27
CA PRO A 115 11.19 -26.50 -0.57
C PRO A 115 10.06 -25.83 -1.34
N PRO A 116 9.57 -24.68 -0.89
CA PRO A 116 8.62 -23.89 -1.67
C PRO A 116 9.32 -23.26 -2.88
N GLY A 117 8.53 -22.88 -3.91
CA GLY A 117 9.06 -22.31 -5.13
C GLY A 117 8.25 -21.12 -5.63
N ASN A 118 8.95 -20.23 -6.29
CA ASN A 118 8.41 -19.09 -7.03
C ASN A 118 9.50 -18.59 -7.98
N PRO A 119 9.21 -18.17 -9.21
CA PRO A 119 10.20 -17.68 -10.16
C PRO A 119 11.03 -16.49 -9.66
N LYS A 120 10.50 -15.74 -8.68
CA LYS A 120 11.11 -14.55 -8.09
C LYS A 120 11.62 -14.79 -6.67
N TRP A 121 11.87 -16.05 -6.27
CA TRP A 121 12.24 -16.40 -4.90
C TRP A 121 13.48 -15.63 -4.43
N SER A 122 13.30 -14.71 -3.50
CA SER A 122 14.34 -13.83 -2.98
C SER A 122 13.96 -13.22 -1.64
N LEU A 123 14.95 -12.70 -0.94
CA LEU A 123 14.78 -11.79 0.20
C LEU A 123 14.88 -10.33 -0.27
N PRO A 124 14.35 -9.36 0.47
CA PRO A 124 14.71 -7.96 0.26
C PRO A 124 16.22 -7.75 0.36
N SER A 125 16.76 -6.74 -0.32
CA SER A 125 18.21 -6.45 -0.31
C SER A 125 18.71 -6.14 1.11
N PRO A 126 20.01 -6.30 1.37
CA PRO A 126 20.58 -6.01 2.70
C PRO A 126 20.42 -4.55 3.13
N GLU A 127 20.36 -3.61 2.18
CA GLU A 127 20.16 -2.19 2.45
C GLU A 127 18.71 -1.87 2.87
N HIS A 128 17.74 -2.69 2.44
CA HIS A 128 16.33 -2.46 2.65
C HIS A 128 15.63 -3.74 3.13
N LYS A 129 16.08 -4.29 4.25
CA LYS A 129 15.60 -5.58 4.79
C LYS A 129 14.11 -5.60 5.11
N MET A 130 13.51 -4.44 5.41
CA MET A 130 12.10 -4.37 5.82
C MET A 130 11.81 -5.37 6.93
N VAL A 131 12.41 -5.20 8.10
CA VAL A 131 12.35 -6.17 9.20
C VAL A 131 10.94 -6.23 9.80
N PHE A 132 10.30 -7.42 9.75
CA PHE A 132 9.01 -7.64 10.39
C PHE A 132 9.14 -8.45 11.69
N LEU A 133 10.17 -9.29 11.75
CA LEU A 133 10.41 -10.17 12.90
C LEU A 133 10.46 -9.39 14.22
N ARG A 134 9.56 -9.75 15.13
CA ARG A 134 9.45 -9.17 16.49
C ARG A 134 9.24 -7.65 16.54
N ARG A 135 8.77 -7.02 15.47
CA ARG A 135 8.40 -5.60 15.50
C ARG A 135 7.06 -5.43 16.21
N THR A 136 7.02 -4.49 17.12
CA THR A 136 5.75 -4.02 17.69
C THR A 136 4.91 -3.33 16.60
N PRO A 137 3.57 -3.21 16.77
CA PRO A 137 2.74 -2.50 15.82
C PRO A 137 3.23 -1.07 15.53
N ALA A 138 3.62 -0.36 16.58
CA ALA A 138 4.13 1.01 16.45
C ALA A 138 5.46 1.09 15.68
N GLU A 139 6.39 0.17 15.93
CA GLU A 139 7.67 0.10 15.21
C GLU A 139 7.48 -0.23 13.74
N LEU A 140 6.66 -1.25 13.44
CA LEU A 140 6.40 -1.66 12.07
C LEU A 140 5.67 -0.57 11.28
N CYS A 141 4.69 0.08 11.89
CA CYS A 141 3.99 1.19 11.26
C CYS A 141 4.95 2.34 10.91
N ARG A 142 5.81 2.75 11.83
CA ARG A 142 6.82 3.79 11.56
C ARG A 142 7.80 3.37 10.46
N GLN A 143 8.23 2.10 10.47
CA GLN A 143 9.11 1.55 9.44
C GLN A 143 8.51 1.64 8.04
N LEU A 144 7.23 1.27 7.86
CA LEU A 144 6.54 1.34 6.57
C LEU A 144 6.37 2.78 6.05
N LYS A 145 6.41 3.77 6.94
CA LYS A 145 6.32 5.20 6.61
C LYS A 145 7.67 5.86 6.36
N ASP A 146 8.78 5.16 6.63
CA ASP A 146 10.12 5.70 6.45
C ASP A 146 10.69 5.34 5.06
N PRO A 147 10.85 6.31 4.14
CA PRO A 147 11.40 6.06 2.81
C PRO A 147 12.79 5.41 2.82
N LYS A 148 13.58 5.65 3.86
CA LYS A 148 14.91 5.03 4.01
C LYS A 148 14.82 3.53 4.28
N GLN A 149 13.73 3.08 4.89
CA GLN A 149 13.48 1.67 5.18
C GLN A 149 12.79 0.96 4.01
N THR A 150 11.94 1.68 3.26
CA THR A 150 11.10 1.13 2.20
C THR A 150 11.74 1.18 0.80
N ALA A 151 13.04 1.47 0.69
CA ALA A 151 13.71 1.71 -0.60
C ALA A 151 13.04 2.84 -1.41
N GLY A 152 12.56 3.88 -0.72
CA GLY A 152 11.88 5.03 -1.33
C GLY A 152 10.44 4.77 -1.76
N ARG A 153 9.87 3.59 -1.50
CA ARG A 153 8.47 3.29 -1.86
C ARG A 153 7.50 4.10 -1.03
N SER A 154 6.49 4.65 -1.70
CA SER A 154 5.33 5.27 -1.06
C SER A 154 4.43 4.20 -0.41
N LEU A 155 3.52 4.63 0.47
CA LEU A 155 2.51 3.72 1.06
C LEU A 155 1.62 3.08 -0.01
N GLN A 156 1.29 3.81 -1.06
CA GLN A 156 0.52 3.28 -2.18
C GLN A 156 1.30 2.18 -2.92
N GLN A 157 2.58 2.37 -3.16
CA GLN A 157 3.44 1.34 -3.79
C GLN A 157 3.64 0.12 -2.88
N LEU A 158 3.63 0.29 -1.55
CA LEU A 158 3.62 -0.84 -0.61
C LEU A 158 2.29 -1.59 -0.64
N LEU A 159 1.17 -0.89 -0.76
CA LEU A 159 -0.16 -1.49 -0.96
C LEU A 159 -0.19 -2.31 -2.25
N GLU A 160 0.27 -1.75 -3.37
CA GLU A 160 0.36 -2.43 -4.66
C GLU A 160 1.29 -3.66 -4.58
N HIS A 161 2.41 -3.55 -3.89
CA HIS A 161 3.30 -4.70 -3.65
C HIS A 161 2.58 -5.85 -2.93
N VAL A 162 1.78 -5.56 -1.92
CA VAL A 162 0.97 -6.59 -1.24
C VAL A 162 -0.16 -7.09 -2.15
N ALA A 163 -0.77 -6.20 -2.96
CA ALA A 163 -1.90 -6.54 -3.81
C ALA A 163 -1.52 -7.34 -5.05
N ASP A 164 -0.37 -7.09 -5.68
CA ASP A 164 -0.11 -7.51 -7.05
C ASP A 164 1.16 -8.36 -7.22
N ASP A 165 2.13 -8.28 -6.29
CA ASP A 165 3.39 -9.01 -6.43
C ASP A 165 3.18 -10.53 -6.31
N GLU A 166 3.75 -11.29 -7.27
CA GLU A 166 3.62 -12.75 -7.34
C GLU A 166 4.36 -13.49 -6.22
N LEU A 167 5.52 -12.97 -5.78
CA LEU A 167 6.24 -13.58 -4.67
C LEU A 167 5.49 -13.35 -3.36
N VAL A 168 4.92 -12.17 -3.16
CA VAL A 168 4.07 -11.87 -1.99
C VAL A 168 2.80 -12.71 -2.01
N ALA A 169 2.19 -12.93 -3.20
CA ALA A 169 1.03 -13.80 -3.37
C ALA A 169 1.27 -15.24 -2.88
N TRP A 170 2.51 -15.74 -3.01
CA TRP A 170 2.88 -17.04 -2.50
C TRP A 170 2.57 -17.18 -1.01
N GLY A 171 2.67 -16.11 -0.22
CA GLY A 171 2.35 -16.12 1.21
C GLY A 171 0.94 -16.62 1.53
N TRP A 172 -0.01 -16.45 0.61
CA TRP A 172 -1.40 -16.95 0.73
C TRP A 172 -1.67 -18.23 -0.05
N ASN A 173 -0.67 -18.74 -0.75
CA ASN A 173 -0.72 -20.06 -1.39
C ASN A 173 0.61 -20.81 -1.17
N PRO A 174 1.02 -21.05 0.09
CA PRO A 174 2.35 -21.55 0.41
C PRO A 174 2.52 -23.06 0.16
N GLY A 175 1.47 -23.74 -0.25
CA GLY A 175 1.47 -25.18 -0.44
C GLY A 175 1.14 -25.98 0.84
N ASN A 176 1.17 -27.30 0.71
CA ASN A 176 0.71 -28.23 1.73
C ASN A 176 1.48 -28.11 3.06
N GLY A 177 0.78 -28.27 4.16
CA GLY A 177 1.35 -28.32 5.50
C GLY A 177 1.81 -26.98 6.08
N ARG A 178 1.62 -25.84 5.36
CA ARG A 178 2.04 -24.51 5.85
C ARG A 178 0.84 -23.68 6.29
N ALA A 179 0.95 -23.07 7.48
CA ALA A 179 -0.07 -22.17 7.99
C ALA A 179 -0.25 -20.96 7.09
N LEU A 180 -1.49 -20.54 6.90
CA LEU A 180 -1.84 -19.31 6.18
C LEU A 180 -1.69 -18.08 7.08
N PRO A 181 -1.52 -16.87 6.51
CA PRO A 181 -1.70 -15.63 7.26
C PRO A 181 -3.09 -15.54 7.90
N PRO A 182 -3.25 -14.76 8.99
CA PRO A 182 -4.53 -14.68 9.73
C PRO A 182 -5.66 -13.98 8.96
N LEU A 183 -5.34 -13.23 7.92
CA LEU A 183 -6.31 -12.61 7.01
C LEU A 183 -6.07 -13.07 5.58
N SER A 184 -7.12 -13.05 4.75
CA SER A 184 -6.97 -13.22 3.31
C SER A 184 -6.13 -12.08 2.71
N ARG A 185 -5.60 -12.28 1.48
CA ARG A 185 -4.86 -11.22 0.78
C ARG A 185 -5.76 -10.00 0.52
N SER A 186 -6.99 -10.21 0.07
CA SER A 186 -7.97 -9.15 -0.16
C SER A 186 -8.31 -8.37 1.11
N ASP A 187 -8.51 -9.06 2.24
CA ASP A 187 -8.78 -8.39 3.52
C ASP A 187 -7.55 -7.62 4.00
N THR A 188 -6.35 -8.16 3.83
CA THR A 188 -5.10 -7.46 4.16
C THR A 188 -4.97 -6.16 3.35
N VAL A 189 -5.21 -6.23 2.05
CA VAL A 189 -5.22 -5.05 1.15
C VAL A 189 -6.29 -4.04 1.58
N ALA A 190 -7.49 -4.51 1.94
CA ALA A 190 -8.55 -3.63 2.44
C ALA A 190 -8.15 -2.92 3.74
N GLN A 191 -7.53 -3.63 4.70
CA GLN A 191 -7.04 -3.03 5.93
C GLN A 191 -5.90 -2.04 5.69
N MET A 192 -4.96 -2.35 4.79
CA MET A 192 -3.93 -1.41 4.38
C MET A 192 -4.51 -0.15 3.76
N LYS A 193 -5.54 -0.29 2.92
CA LYS A 193 -6.22 0.86 2.32
C LYS A 193 -6.91 1.73 3.38
N ILE A 194 -7.64 1.13 4.34
CA ILE A 194 -8.27 1.87 5.46
C ILE A 194 -7.18 2.61 6.27
N TRP A 195 -6.06 1.96 6.55
CA TRP A 195 -4.94 2.57 7.25
C TRP A 195 -4.39 3.80 6.50
N ILE A 196 -4.11 3.65 5.20
CA ILE A 196 -3.54 4.71 4.36
C ILE A 196 -4.52 5.88 4.20
N ASP A 197 -5.76 5.61 3.82
CA ASP A 197 -6.81 6.61 3.58
C ASP A 197 -7.16 7.38 4.87
N GLY A 198 -7.06 6.72 6.03
CA GLY A 198 -7.25 7.31 7.35
C GLY A 198 -6.04 8.12 7.87
N GLY A 199 -5.04 8.40 7.00
CA GLY A 199 -3.88 9.23 7.33
C GLY A 199 -2.67 8.45 7.84
N ALA A 200 -2.66 7.13 7.70
CA ALA A 200 -1.58 6.23 8.09
C ALA A 200 -1.16 6.42 9.56
N ALA A 201 -2.13 6.53 10.46
CA ALA A 201 -1.89 6.66 11.89
C ALA A 201 -1.26 5.38 12.46
N CYS A 202 -0.27 5.54 13.33
CA CYS A 202 0.37 4.40 13.98
C CYS A 202 -0.25 4.13 15.36
N PRO A 203 -0.47 2.84 15.70
CA PRO A 203 -0.79 2.44 17.08
C PRO A 203 0.29 2.89 18.07
N GLN A 204 -0.11 3.13 19.31
CA GLN A 204 0.81 3.46 20.40
C GLN A 204 1.40 2.22 21.06
#